data_a189fde4354973e11e64fdb813b8e943
#
_entry.id   a189fde4354973e11e64fdb813b8e943
#
_cell.length_a   1.000
_cell.length_b   1.000
_cell.length_c   1.000
_cell.angle_alpha   90.00
_cell.angle_beta   90.00
_cell.angle_gamma   90.00
#
_symmetry.space_group_name_H-M   'P 1'
#
loop_
_entity.id
_entity.type
_entity.pdbx_description
1 polymer ?
#
loop_
_entity_poly.entity_id
_entity_poly.type
_entity_poly.pdbx_seq_one_letter_code
_entity_poly.pdbx_strand_id
1 'polypeptide(L)'
;MALDAGFIYPPIARRHGWQGKVQLGLTVAADGRLSKLSVLASSGYAVLDADAVRTVARIGSLPRAAEALAGRSVRLQLPVYYRLIES
;
A
#
# COMPACT_ATOMS: atom_id res chain seq x y z
N MET A 1 -5.00 -8.96 2.53
CA MET A 1 -3.59 -8.53 2.53
C MET A 1 -3.49 -7.12 3.06
N ALA A 2 -2.53 -6.83 3.89
CA ALA A 2 -2.33 -5.52 4.48
C ALA A 2 -0.84 -5.25 4.64
N LEU A 3 -0.45 -3.96 4.62
CA LEU A 3 0.92 -3.54 4.87
C LEU A 3 0.98 -2.65 6.10
N ASP A 4 2.03 -2.86 6.88
CA ASP A 4 2.37 -2.02 8.01
C ASP A 4 3.64 -1.25 7.64
N ALA A 5 3.56 0.06 7.63
CA ALA A 5 4.65 0.93 7.17
C ALA A 5 5.52 1.47 8.31
N GLY A 6 5.48 0.84 9.48
CA GLY A 6 6.12 1.36 10.69
C GLY A 6 7.60 1.68 10.56
N PHE A 7 8.36 0.94 9.75
CA PHE A 7 9.80 1.14 9.63
C PHE A 7 10.20 2.15 8.53
N ILE A 8 9.29 2.55 7.66
CA ILE A 8 9.54 3.56 6.62
C ILE A 8 8.56 4.73 6.74
N TYR A 9 8.23 5.04 7.96
CA TYR A 9 7.27 6.09 8.27
C TYR A 9 7.84 7.45 7.84
N PRO A 10 7.06 8.27 7.09
CA PRO A 10 7.53 9.61 6.71
C PRO A 10 7.92 10.42 7.93
N PRO A 11 9.11 11.05 7.95
CA PRO A 11 9.58 11.78 9.14
C PRO A 11 8.64 12.87 9.62
N ILE A 12 8.03 13.61 8.69
CA ILE A 12 7.10 14.67 9.07
C ILE A 12 5.86 14.11 9.75
N ALA A 13 5.34 12.98 9.27
CA ALA A 13 4.19 12.35 9.87
C ALA A 13 4.53 11.78 11.26
N ARG A 14 5.71 11.20 11.41
CA ARG A 14 6.18 10.71 12.71
C ARG A 14 6.30 11.86 13.71
N ARG A 15 6.86 12.99 13.27
CA ARG A 15 7.07 14.16 14.13
C ARG A 15 5.73 14.70 14.65
N HIS A 16 4.70 14.69 13.82
CA HIS A 16 3.38 15.20 14.19
C HIS A 16 2.47 14.14 14.78
N GLY A 17 2.91 12.89 14.85
CA GLY A 17 2.09 11.81 15.37
C GLY A 17 0.93 11.42 14.45
N TRP A 18 1.03 11.69 13.17
CA TRP A 18 -0.03 11.37 12.21
C TRP A 18 -0.09 9.87 11.96
N GLN A 19 -1.26 9.30 12.17
CA GLN A 19 -1.52 7.87 11.96
C GLN A 19 -2.81 7.72 11.16
N GLY A 20 -2.95 6.60 10.49
CA GLY A 20 -4.16 6.32 9.74
C GLY A 20 -4.02 5.12 8.85
N LYS A 21 -5.09 4.85 8.11
CA LYS A 21 -5.15 3.77 7.14
C LYS A 21 -5.39 4.37 5.76
N VAL A 22 -4.57 3.97 4.79
CA VAL A 22 -4.77 4.32 3.39
C VAL A 22 -5.31 3.07 2.69
N GLN A 23 -6.49 3.18 2.10
CA GLN A 23 -7.05 2.09 1.32
C GLN A 23 -6.66 2.30 -0.13
N LEU A 24 -5.84 1.40 -0.68
CA LEU A 24 -5.41 1.46 -2.06
C LEU A 24 -6.21 0.50 -2.92
N GLY A 25 -6.45 0.90 -4.16
CA GLY A 25 -6.92 0.00 -5.20
C GLY A 25 -5.77 -0.26 -6.17
N LEU A 26 -5.65 -1.50 -6.62
CA LEU A 26 -4.62 -1.86 -7.58
C LEU A 26 -5.05 -3.08 -8.40
N THR A 27 -4.40 -3.26 -9.53
CA THR A 27 -4.59 -4.44 -10.36
C THR A 27 -3.33 -5.30 -10.25
N VAL A 28 -3.53 -6.60 -10.00
CA VAL A 28 -2.47 -7.60 -10.08
C VAL A 28 -2.66 -8.33 -11.38
N ALA A 29 -1.71 -8.18 -12.30
CA ALA A 29 -1.75 -8.86 -13.59
C ALA A 29 -1.47 -10.34 -13.43
N ALA A 30 -1.75 -11.11 -14.49
CA ALA A 30 -1.56 -12.57 -14.48
C ALA A 30 -0.12 -12.97 -14.14
N ASP A 31 0.86 -12.14 -14.46
CA ASP A 31 2.28 -12.38 -14.14
C ASP A 31 2.69 -11.84 -12.77
N GLY A 32 1.76 -11.30 -11.99
CA GLY A 32 2.01 -10.74 -10.68
C GLY A 32 2.38 -9.27 -10.66
N ARG A 33 2.46 -8.60 -11.80
CA ARG A 33 2.78 -7.17 -11.86
C ARG A 33 1.65 -6.33 -11.29
N LEU A 34 2.04 -5.32 -10.51
CA LEU A 34 1.10 -4.37 -9.93
C LEU A 34 0.94 -3.17 -10.85
N SER A 35 -0.29 -2.71 -11.03
CA SER A 35 -0.61 -1.57 -11.88
C SER A 35 -1.88 -0.89 -11.42
N LYS A 36 -2.18 0.26 -12.04
CA LYS A 36 -3.42 1.02 -11.80
C LYS A 36 -3.63 1.31 -10.32
N LEU A 37 -2.55 1.76 -9.64
CA LEU A 37 -2.60 2.14 -8.24
C LEU A 37 -3.42 3.41 -8.07
N SER A 38 -4.33 3.40 -7.11
CA SER A 38 -5.14 4.56 -6.76
C SER A 38 -5.47 4.55 -5.28
N VAL A 39 -5.72 5.73 -4.72
CA VAL A 39 -6.17 5.86 -3.34
C VAL A 39 -7.69 5.80 -3.35
N LEU A 40 -8.26 4.76 -2.76
CA LEU A 40 -9.71 4.60 -2.64
C LEU A 40 -10.26 5.32 -1.42
N ALA A 41 -9.50 5.32 -0.32
CA ALA A 41 -9.86 6.04 0.89
C ALA A 41 -8.59 6.60 1.52
N SER A 42 -8.58 7.90 1.76
CA SER A 42 -7.44 8.62 2.34
C SER A 42 -7.31 8.34 3.82
N SER A 43 -6.07 8.39 4.33
CA SER A 43 -5.79 8.41 5.76
C SER A 43 -6.23 9.72 6.42
N GLY A 44 -6.52 10.74 5.63
CA GLY A 44 -6.72 12.11 6.09
C GLY A 44 -5.45 12.96 5.99
N TYR A 45 -4.32 12.36 5.60
CA TYR A 45 -3.03 13.05 5.47
C TYR A 45 -2.41 12.73 4.12
N ALA A 46 -2.26 13.76 3.30
CA ALA A 46 -1.71 13.60 1.95
C ALA A 46 -0.32 12.96 1.95
N VAL A 47 0.49 13.25 2.97
CA VAL A 47 1.83 12.69 3.12
C VAL A 47 1.78 11.17 3.25
N LEU A 48 0.87 10.66 4.06
CA LEU A 48 0.70 9.21 4.24
C LEU A 48 0.16 8.55 2.97
N ASP A 49 -0.81 9.20 2.34
CA ASP A 49 -1.42 8.68 1.11
C ASP A 49 -0.36 8.55 -0.01
N ALA A 50 0.45 9.58 -0.20
CA ALA A 50 1.50 9.58 -1.21
C ALA A 50 2.58 8.52 -0.89
N ASP A 51 2.94 8.38 0.38
CA ASP A 51 3.92 7.38 0.81
C ASP A 51 3.41 5.96 0.55
N ALA A 52 2.13 5.71 0.82
CA ALA A 52 1.52 4.40 0.57
C ALA A 52 1.60 4.02 -0.91
N VAL A 53 1.26 4.95 -1.80
CA VAL A 53 1.33 4.70 -3.24
C VAL A 53 2.77 4.41 -3.66
N ARG A 54 3.73 5.22 -3.20
CA ARG A 54 5.14 5.01 -3.53
C ARG A 54 5.68 3.68 -3.02
N THR A 55 5.28 3.30 -1.81
CA THR A 55 5.72 2.04 -1.20
C THR A 55 5.26 0.85 -2.03
N VAL A 56 3.99 0.83 -2.41
CA VAL A 56 3.45 -0.27 -3.22
C VAL A 56 4.01 -0.24 -4.63
N ALA A 57 4.17 0.94 -5.23
CA ALA A 57 4.78 1.07 -6.56
C ALA A 57 6.22 0.54 -6.57
N ARG A 58 6.95 0.73 -5.48
CA ARG A 58 8.33 0.23 -5.35
C ARG A 58 8.39 -1.29 -5.29
N ILE A 59 7.37 -1.93 -4.71
CA ILE A 59 7.26 -3.39 -4.71
C ILE A 59 7.15 -3.92 -6.14
N GLY A 60 6.33 -3.28 -6.96
CA GLY A 60 6.25 -3.50 -8.40
C GLY A 60 5.57 -4.80 -8.82
N SER A 61 5.84 -5.91 -8.15
CA SER A 61 5.27 -7.19 -8.52
C SER A 61 5.17 -8.13 -7.31
N LEU A 62 4.24 -9.08 -7.41
CA LEU A 62 4.03 -10.12 -6.42
C LEU A 62 4.09 -11.47 -7.16
N PRO A 63 5.28 -12.07 -7.32
CA PRO A 63 5.42 -13.31 -8.12
C PRO A 63 4.55 -14.46 -7.62
N ARG A 64 4.37 -14.58 -6.31
CA ARG A 64 3.53 -15.64 -5.74
C ARG A 64 2.05 -15.46 -6.09
N ALA A 65 1.61 -14.23 -6.32
CA ALA A 65 0.24 -13.99 -6.75
C ALA A 65 -0.02 -14.53 -8.14
N ALA A 66 0.99 -14.53 -9.01
CA ALA A 66 0.86 -15.07 -10.37
C ALA A 66 0.44 -16.54 -10.36
N GLU A 67 1.00 -17.35 -9.44
CA GLU A 67 0.63 -18.76 -9.30
C GLU A 67 -0.83 -18.91 -8.87
N ALA A 68 -1.24 -18.11 -7.89
CA ALA A 68 -2.61 -18.17 -7.35
C ALA A 68 -3.65 -17.69 -8.35
N LEU A 69 -3.29 -16.79 -9.26
CA LEU A 69 -4.21 -16.19 -10.23
C LEU A 69 -4.50 -17.08 -11.42
N ALA A 70 -3.62 -18.06 -11.71
CA ALA A 70 -3.81 -19.03 -12.79
C ALA A 70 -4.09 -18.34 -14.14
N GLY A 71 -3.30 -17.34 -14.50
CA GLY A 71 -3.42 -16.63 -15.77
C GLY A 71 -4.44 -15.51 -15.79
N ARG A 72 -5.03 -15.16 -14.65
CA ARG A 72 -6.01 -14.08 -14.55
C ARG A 72 -5.39 -12.82 -13.95
N SER A 73 -5.96 -11.67 -14.29
CA SER A 73 -5.68 -10.45 -13.55
C SER A 73 -6.85 -10.17 -12.62
N VAL A 74 -6.55 -9.55 -11.46
CA VAL A 74 -7.59 -9.22 -10.48
C VAL A 74 -7.39 -7.80 -9.97
N ARG A 75 -8.52 -7.18 -9.61
CA ARG A 75 -8.52 -5.90 -8.93
C ARG A 75 -8.59 -6.15 -7.44
N LEU A 76 -7.63 -5.60 -6.69
CA LEU A 76 -7.55 -5.79 -5.25
C LEU A 76 -7.65 -4.46 -4.51
N GLN A 77 -8.09 -4.55 -3.26
CA GLN A 77 -7.98 -3.45 -2.31
C GLN A 77 -6.92 -3.84 -1.27
N LEU A 78 -6.01 -2.90 -1.00
CA LEU A 78 -4.90 -3.13 -0.10
C LEU A 78 -4.90 -2.04 0.97
N PRO A 79 -5.18 -2.37 2.23
CA PRO A 79 -5.03 -1.40 3.31
C PRO A 79 -3.57 -1.28 3.71
N VAL A 80 -3.09 -0.04 3.83
CA VAL A 80 -1.76 0.27 4.34
C VAL A 80 -1.93 0.99 5.67
N TYR A 81 -1.41 0.41 6.73
CA TYR A 81 -1.59 0.92 8.07
C TYR A 81 -0.37 1.73 8.51
N TYR A 82 -0.62 2.96 8.92
CA TYR A 82 0.39 3.84 9.50
C TYR A 82 0.11 3.96 10.98
N ARG A 83 0.93 3.29 11.78
CA ARG A 83 0.80 3.28 13.23
C ARG A 83 2.15 3.56 13.86
N LEU A 84 2.14 4.43 14.85
CA LEU A 84 3.33 4.71 15.65
C LEU A 84 3.32 3.78 16.84
N ILE A 85 4.40 3.02 16.99
CA ILE A 85 4.56 2.10 18.11
C ILE A 85 5.36 2.83 19.19
N GLU A 86 4.74 3.05 20.33
CA GLU A 86 5.42 3.59 21.49
C GLU A 86 6.01 2.44 22.28
N SER A 87 7.31 2.53 22.53
CA SER A 87 8.02 1.56 23.35
C SER A 87 8.22 2.07 24.76
#